data_7753d5f3a652f82fad44595143546873
#
_entry.id   7753d5f3a652f82fad44595143546873
#
_cell.length_a   1.000
_cell.length_b   1.000
_cell.length_c   1.000
_cell.angle_alpha   90.00
_cell.angle_beta   90.00
_cell.angle_gamma   90.00
#
_symmetry.space_group_name_H-M   'P 1'
#
loop_
_entity.id
_entity.type
_entity.pdbx_description
1 polymer ?
#
loop_
_entity_poly.entity_id
_entity_poly.type
_entity_poly.pdbx_seq_one_letter_code
_entity_poly.pdbx_strand_id
1 'polypeptide(L)'
;MTQLSFIKTSHDTLTPATAEVRDFLHNKVKIGAVLSADFKRVRNPRFHRKYFSLLNLGFEYWTPIGGTISPEEKSLIRGYVRHLAEFAGHGETLNSLAKGYLRKVAAQRADRVTLLKSFDAFRRWATIEAGYYTEQVMPNGVIVREPTSISFASMDDTEFAELYKQTLNVLWQFILNKTFTSPTAAENAASQLMEYAA
;
A
#
# COMPACT_ATOMS: atom_id res chain seq x y z
N MET A 1 12.92 -15.12 -22.67
CA MET A 1 11.75 -16.01 -22.91
C MET A 1 10.68 -15.20 -23.57
N THR A 2 10.13 -15.66 -24.70
CA THR A 2 9.05 -14.97 -25.38
C THR A 2 7.75 -15.27 -24.65
N GLN A 3 7.05 -14.24 -24.18
CA GLN A 3 5.75 -14.40 -23.51
C GLN A 3 4.66 -14.49 -24.57
N LEU A 4 3.90 -15.59 -24.57
CA LEU A 4 2.80 -15.81 -25.47
C LEU A 4 1.47 -15.58 -24.76
N SER A 5 0.59 -14.77 -25.35
CA SER A 5 -0.71 -14.40 -24.78
C SER A 5 -1.85 -15.10 -25.51
N PHE A 6 -2.79 -15.66 -24.73
CA PHE A 6 -3.97 -16.36 -25.25
C PHE A 6 -5.25 -15.81 -24.61
N ILE A 7 -6.34 -15.89 -25.35
CA ILE A 7 -7.70 -15.56 -24.87
C ILE A 7 -8.49 -16.86 -24.75
N LYS A 8 -9.13 -17.08 -23.61
CA LYS A 8 -10.06 -18.17 -23.43
C LYS A 8 -11.38 -17.82 -24.11
N THR A 9 -11.70 -18.52 -25.20
CA THR A 9 -12.90 -18.25 -26.03
C THR A 9 -14.05 -19.21 -25.76
N SER A 10 -13.76 -20.38 -25.18
CA SER A 10 -14.78 -21.35 -24.73
C SER A 10 -14.27 -22.11 -23.49
N HIS A 11 -15.05 -23.08 -23.00
CA HIS A 11 -14.65 -23.86 -21.83
C HIS A 11 -13.30 -24.56 -22.03
N ASP A 12 -13.03 -25.05 -23.23
CA ASP A 12 -11.88 -25.92 -23.55
C ASP A 12 -10.95 -25.34 -24.63
N THR A 13 -11.13 -24.06 -25.02
CA THR A 13 -10.39 -23.47 -26.14
C THR A 13 -9.68 -22.19 -25.75
N LEU A 14 -8.39 -22.15 -26.07
CA LEU A 14 -7.57 -20.96 -26.03
C LEU A 14 -7.23 -20.51 -27.45
N THR A 15 -7.43 -19.23 -27.76
CA THR A 15 -7.06 -18.65 -29.05
C THR A 15 -5.93 -17.64 -28.89
N PRO A 16 -5.02 -17.46 -29.88
CA PRO A 16 -3.99 -16.45 -29.86
C PRO A 16 -4.56 -15.05 -29.63
N ALA A 17 -4.00 -14.31 -28.69
CA ALA A 17 -4.44 -12.95 -28.37
C ALA A 17 -3.90 -11.92 -29.37
N THR A 18 -2.77 -12.20 -30.03
CA THR A 18 -2.10 -11.28 -30.97
C THR A 18 -1.72 -12.01 -32.27
N ALA A 19 -1.47 -11.24 -33.32
CA ALA A 19 -1.00 -11.77 -34.60
C ALA A 19 0.34 -12.51 -34.45
N GLU A 20 1.25 -11.99 -33.66
CA GLU A 20 2.57 -12.61 -33.39
C GLU A 20 2.45 -14.00 -32.77
N VAL A 21 1.52 -14.19 -31.85
CA VAL A 21 1.28 -15.53 -31.23
C VAL A 21 0.67 -16.48 -32.26
N ARG A 22 -0.18 -15.97 -33.15
CA ARG A 22 -0.76 -16.75 -34.25
C ARG A 22 0.34 -17.21 -35.21
N ASP A 23 1.21 -16.31 -35.60
CA ASP A 23 2.34 -16.60 -36.51
C ASP A 23 3.32 -17.57 -35.86
N PHE A 24 3.59 -17.44 -34.57
CA PHE A 24 4.39 -18.40 -33.82
C PHE A 24 3.79 -19.81 -33.89
N LEU A 25 2.50 -19.94 -33.61
CA LEU A 25 1.80 -21.24 -33.65
C LEU A 25 1.81 -21.82 -35.05
N HIS A 26 1.59 -21.01 -36.09
CA HIS A 26 1.59 -21.46 -37.49
C HIS A 26 2.98 -21.91 -37.96
N ASN A 27 4.02 -21.16 -37.62
CA ASN A 27 5.33 -21.36 -38.18
C ASN A 27 6.28 -22.21 -37.32
N LYS A 28 6.03 -22.29 -36.01
CA LYS A 28 6.94 -22.94 -35.05
C LYS A 28 6.36 -24.20 -34.40
N VAL A 29 5.05 -24.40 -34.46
CA VAL A 29 4.38 -25.53 -33.80
C VAL A 29 3.71 -26.41 -34.85
N LYS A 30 4.08 -27.71 -34.88
CA LYS A 30 3.46 -28.67 -35.77
C LYS A 30 2.06 -29.05 -35.31
N ILE A 31 1.16 -29.29 -36.27
CA ILE A 31 -0.17 -29.83 -35.97
C ILE A 31 -0.04 -31.16 -35.23
N GLY A 32 -0.77 -31.34 -34.14
CA GLY A 32 -0.71 -32.53 -33.29
C GLY A 32 0.38 -32.50 -32.21
N ALA A 33 1.19 -31.42 -32.13
CA ALA A 33 2.16 -31.27 -31.06
C ALA A 33 1.42 -30.93 -29.72
N VAL A 34 1.86 -31.59 -28.66
CA VAL A 34 1.39 -31.28 -27.29
C VAL A 34 2.28 -30.18 -26.72
N LEU A 35 1.66 -29.07 -26.31
CA LEU A 35 2.35 -27.95 -25.67
C LEU A 35 2.08 -28.00 -24.18
N SER A 36 3.12 -27.82 -23.38
CA SER A 36 3.03 -27.58 -21.94
C SER A 36 3.37 -26.13 -21.66
N ALA A 37 2.52 -25.42 -20.92
CA ALA A 37 2.73 -24.01 -20.57
C ALA A 37 2.12 -23.69 -19.22
N ASP A 38 2.77 -22.79 -18.48
CA ASP A 38 2.22 -22.20 -17.28
C ASP A 38 1.39 -20.95 -17.66
N PHE A 39 0.08 -21.03 -17.44
CA PHE A 39 -0.82 -19.92 -17.72
C PHE A 39 -0.99 -19.05 -16.49
N LYS A 40 -0.62 -17.77 -16.62
CA LYS A 40 -0.95 -16.76 -15.62
C LYS A 40 -2.05 -15.86 -16.14
N ARG A 41 -3.08 -15.64 -15.32
CA ARG A 41 -4.14 -14.69 -15.66
C ARG A 41 -3.58 -13.27 -15.62
N VAL A 42 -3.68 -12.56 -16.75
CA VAL A 42 -3.27 -11.15 -16.82
C VAL A 42 -4.30 -10.33 -16.04
N ARG A 43 -3.81 -9.55 -15.07
CA ARG A 43 -4.65 -8.66 -14.26
C ARG A 43 -5.36 -7.61 -15.12
N ASN A 44 -6.60 -7.29 -14.75
CA ASN A 44 -7.39 -6.28 -15.45
C ASN A 44 -6.75 -4.88 -15.29
N PRO A 45 -6.35 -4.18 -16.36
CA PRO A 45 -5.74 -2.84 -16.28
C PRO A 45 -6.66 -1.80 -15.63
N ARG A 46 -7.99 -1.94 -15.76
CA ARG A 46 -8.97 -1.07 -15.09
C ARG A 46 -8.89 -1.22 -13.58
N PHE A 47 -8.72 -2.44 -13.10
CA PHE A 47 -8.60 -2.69 -11.67
C PHE A 47 -7.29 -2.13 -11.10
N HIS A 48 -6.21 -2.21 -11.87
CA HIS A 48 -4.95 -1.57 -11.50
C HIS A 48 -5.11 -0.05 -11.37
N ARG A 49 -5.77 0.60 -12.34
CA ARG A 49 -6.09 2.05 -12.26
C ARG A 49 -6.96 2.38 -11.06
N LYS A 50 -7.97 1.56 -10.75
CA LYS A 50 -8.84 1.74 -9.58
C LYS A 50 -8.03 1.74 -8.28
N TYR A 51 -7.04 0.86 -8.15
CA TYR A 51 -6.14 0.82 -7.00
C TYR A 51 -5.33 2.11 -6.84
N PHE A 52 -4.75 2.61 -7.93
CA PHE A 52 -3.99 3.86 -7.88
C PHE A 52 -4.89 5.09 -7.64
N SER A 53 -6.12 5.07 -8.14
CA SER A 53 -7.09 6.12 -7.83
C SER A 53 -7.44 6.15 -6.33
N LEU A 54 -7.59 4.98 -5.71
CA LEU A 54 -7.79 4.87 -4.26
C LEU A 54 -6.58 5.39 -3.47
N LEU A 55 -5.36 5.04 -3.91
CA LEU A 55 -4.13 5.55 -3.29
C LEU A 55 -4.00 7.08 -3.45
N ASN A 56 -4.33 7.62 -4.63
CA ASN A 56 -4.32 9.06 -4.89
C ASN A 56 -5.33 9.78 -3.99
N LEU A 57 -6.55 9.24 -3.83
CA LEU A 57 -7.53 9.78 -2.89
C LEU A 57 -6.96 9.81 -1.48
N GLY A 58 -6.42 8.69 -1.00
CA GLY A 58 -5.80 8.63 0.32
C GLY A 58 -4.65 9.62 0.50
N PHE A 59 -3.82 9.78 -0.52
CA PHE A 59 -2.70 10.72 -0.52
C PHE A 59 -3.15 12.17 -0.50
N GLU A 60 -4.22 12.52 -1.21
CA GLU A 60 -4.81 13.86 -1.22
C GLU A 60 -5.29 14.26 0.18
N TYR A 61 -6.08 13.37 0.80
CA TYR A 61 -6.64 13.60 2.14
C TYR A 61 -5.66 13.35 3.29
N TRP A 62 -4.50 12.73 3.01
CA TRP A 62 -3.47 12.57 4.01
C TRP A 62 -2.79 13.89 4.30
N THR A 63 -2.90 14.35 5.52
CA THR A 63 -2.06 15.43 6.02
C THR A 63 -0.91 14.79 6.79
N PRO A 64 0.36 15.03 6.41
CA PRO A 64 1.49 14.62 7.23
C PRO A 64 1.34 15.33 8.57
N ILE A 65 0.79 14.65 9.55
CA ILE A 65 0.90 15.08 10.94
C ILE A 65 2.38 14.94 11.20
N GLY A 66 3.07 16.08 11.23
CA GLY A 66 4.51 16.09 11.39
C GLY A 66 4.89 15.04 12.42
N GLY A 67 5.43 13.93 11.93
CA GLY A 67 5.90 12.80 12.73
C GLY A 67 7.12 13.19 13.53
N THR A 68 7.02 14.32 14.13
CA THR A 68 8.05 15.04 14.82
C THR A 68 8.42 14.37 16.13
N ILE A 69 7.60 13.39 16.57
CA ILE A 69 7.89 12.57 17.75
C ILE A 69 7.49 11.13 17.43
N SER A 70 8.46 10.24 17.39
CA SER A 70 8.24 8.83 17.10
C SER A 70 7.47 8.10 18.22
N PRO A 71 6.87 6.94 17.94
CA PRO A 71 6.28 6.08 18.96
C PRO A 71 7.29 5.69 20.06
N GLU A 72 8.55 5.46 19.68
CA GLU A 72 9.66 5.07 20.55
C GLU A 72 10.01 6.23 21.51
N GLU A 73 10.13 7.46 20.99
CA GLU A 73 10.34 8.66 21.81
C GLU A 73 9.19 8.87 22.80
N LYS A 74 7.92 8.66 22.36
CA LYS A 74 6.76 8.74 23.25
C LYS A 74 6.80 7.65 24.32
N SER A 75 7.21 6.44 23.95
CA SER A 75 7.35 5.32 24.89
C SER A 75 8.42 5.59 25.92
N LEU A 76 9.58 6.08 25.49
CA LEU A 76 10.69 6.47 26.36
C LEU A 76 10.25 7.54 27.37
N ILE A 77 9.62 8.62 26.91
CA ILE A 77 9.12 9.70 27.80
C ILE A 77 8.08 9.17 28.79
N ARG A 78 7.15 8.30 28.35
CA ARG A 78 6.18 7.68 29.26
C ARG A 78 6.85 6.80 30.31
N GLY A 79 7.85 6.02 29.92
CA GLY A 79 8.65 5.21 30.85
C GLY A 79 9.36 6.07 31.89
N TYR A 80 9.99 7.15 31.45
CA TYR A 80 10.66 8.09 32.34
C TYR A 80 9.70 8.78 33.32
N VAL A 81 8.54 9.22 32.82
CA VAL A 81 7.48 9.83 33.67
C VAL A 81 6.98 8.85 34.72
N ARG A 82 6.78 7.57 34.37
CA ARG A 82 6.39 6.53 35.30
C ARG A 82 7.45 6.34 36.38
N HIS A 83 8.71 6.26 36.00
CA HIS A 83 9.83 6.14 36.92
C HIS A 83 9.88 7.33 37.91
N LEU A 84 9.72 8.56 37.41
CA LEU A 84 9.66 9.75 38.29
C LEU A 84 8.47 9.71 39.24
N ALA A 85 7.33 9.23 38.80
CA ALA A 85 6.12 9.17 39.62
C ALA A 85 6.25 8.15 40.78
N GLU A 86 7.04 7.11 40.60
CA GLU A 86 7.38 6.15 41.66
C GLU A 86 8.13 6.78 42.83
N PHE A 87 9.00 7.78 42.53
CA PHE A 87 9.80 8.48 43.54
C PHE A 87 9.14 9.73 44.11
N ALA A 88 8.55 10.54 43.25
CA ALA A 88 8.06 11.88 43.60
C ALA A 88 6.53 11.91 43.87
N GLY A 89 5.82 10.86 43.57
CA GLY A 89 4.36 10.93 43.48
C GLY A 89 3.89 11.79 42.31
N HIS A 90 2.69 12.36 42.40
CA HIS A 90 2.14 13.32 41.45
C HIS A 90 2.11 12.85 39.97
N GLY A 91 1.82 11.55 39.71
CA GLY A 91 1.84 10.95 38.38
C GLY A 91 0.96 11.66 37.35
N GLU A 92 -0.21 12.17 37.73
CA GLU A 92 -1.09 12.94 36.84
C GLU A 92 -0.47 14.25 36.38
N THR A 93 0.14 14.99 37.29
CA THR A 93 0.83 16.26 36.99
C THR A 93 2.01 16.02 36.07
N LEU A 94 2.84 15.02 36.36
CA LEU A 94 3.99 14.66 35.55
C LEU A 94 3.56 14.21 34.13
N ASN A 95 2.48 13.44 33.99
CA ASN A 95 1.93 13.06 32.71
C ASN A 95 1.39 14.27 31.92
N SER A 96 0.76 15.21 32.60
CA SER A 96 0.26 16.46 31.96
C SER A 96 1.43 17.30 31.43
N LEU A 97 2.48 17.48 32.23
CA LEU A 97 3.71 18.18 31.85
C LEU A 97 4.41 17.51 30.67
N ALA A 98 4.52 16.18 30.69
CA ALA A 98 5.12 15.43 29.59
C ALA A 98 4.33 15.58 28.28
N LYS A 99 2.98 15.53 28.34
CA LYS A 99 2.12 15.79 27.17
C LYS A 99 2.34 17.20 26.62
N GLY A 100 2.43 18.21 27.51
CA GLY A 100 2.71 19.59 27.13
C GLY A 100 4.07 19.74 26.47
N TYR A 101 5.10 19.13 27.04
CA TYR A 101 6.45 19.12 26.48
C TYR A 101 6.50 18.46 25.09
N LEU A 102 5.90 17.28 24.94
CA LEU A 102 5.82 16.58 23.66
C LEU A 102 5.13 17.44 22.58
N ARG A 103 4.03 18.15 22.93
CA ARG A 103 3.37 19.09 22.00
C ARG A 103 4.31 20.23 21.59
N LYS A 104 5.03 20.82 22.54
CA LYS A 104 5.98 21.90 22.26
C LYS A 104 7.11 21.45 21.33
N VAL A 105 7.71 20.28 21.60
CA VAL A 105 8.75 19.69 20.75
C VAL A 105 8.21 19.35 19.37
N ALA A 106 6.99 18.82 19.31
CA ALA A 106 6.32 18.53 18.04
C ALA A 106 6.14 19.78 17.18
N ALA A 107 5.66 20.88 17.77
CA ALA A 107 5.50 22.15 17.08
C ALA A 107 6.86 22.69 16.58
N GLN A 108 7.86 22.74 17.46
CA GLN A 108 9.21 23.23 17.11
C GLN A 108 9.88 22.43 15.98
N ARG A 109 9.65 21.10 15.94
CA ARG A 109 10.19 20.25 14.87
C ARG A 109 9.38 20.43 13.58
N ALA A 110 8.06 20.61 13.67
CA ALA A 110 7.21 20.87 12.50
C ALA A 110 7.58 22.17 11.80
N ASP A 111 7.91 23.22 12.53
CA ASP A 111 8.34 24.50 11.97
C ASP A 111 9.69 24.42 11.24
N ARG A 112 10.52 23.43 11.56
CA ARG A 112 11.85 23.24 10.97
C ARG A 112 11.91 22.27 9.81
N VAL A 113 10.86 21.50 9.60
CA VAL A 113 10.82 20.45 8.56
C VAL A 113 9.74 20.78 7.54
N THR A 114 10.16 21.17 6.35
CA THR A 114 9.27 21.17 5.18
C THR A 114 8.94 19.70 4.85
N LEU A 115 7.81 19.23 5.33
CA LEU A 115 7.35 17.86 5.06
C LEU A 115 6.89 17.77 3.61
N LEU A 116 7.77 17.28 2.75
CA LEU A 116 7.41 16.95 1.38
C LEU A 116 6.59 15.67 1.39
N LYS A 117 5.36 15.75 0.86
CA LYS A 117 4.56 14.56 0.57
C LYS A 117 5.22 13.78 -0.56
N SER A 118 5.55 12.52 -0.32
CA SER A 118 6.01 11.59 -1.35
C SER A 118 4.95 10.53 -1.58
N PHE A 119 4.41 10.50 -2.81
CA PHE A 119 3.43 9.47 -3.19
C PHE A 119 4.04 8.07 -3.16
N ASP A 120 5.30 7.91 -3.54
CA ASP A 120 5.96 6.60 -3.47
C ASP A 120 6.11 6.11 -2.04
N ALA A 121 6.56 6.97 -1.12
CA ALA A 121 6.64 6.63 0.30
C ALA A 121 5.25 6.29 0.89
N PHE A 122 4.21 7.03 0.50
CA PHE A 122 2.83 6.77 0.92
C PHE A 122 2.32 5.43 0.39
N ARG A 123 2.53 5.14 -0.89
CA ARG A 123 2.18 3.86 -1.50
C ARG A 123 2.87 2.68 -0.81
N ARG A 124 4.18 2.79 -0.57
CA ARG A 124 4.96 1.76 0.16
C ARG A 124 4.40 1.54 1.55
N TRP A 125 4.13 2.60 2.28
CA TRP A 125 3.51 2.53 3.59
C TRP A 125 2.14 1.83 3.53
N ALA A 126 1.24 2.24 2.65
CA ALA A 126 -0.08 1.65 2.53
C ALA A 126 -0.03 0.15 2.17
N THR A 127 0.93 -0.26 1.32
CA THR A 127 1.13 -1.66 0.94
C THR A 127 1.63 -2.49 2.13
N ILE A 128 2.56 -1.96 2.93
CA ILE A 128 3.10 -2.63 4.13
C ILE A 128 2.01 -2.76 5.20
N GLU A 129 1.27 -1.69 5.48
CA GLU A 129 0.17 -1.71 6.46
C GLU A 129 -0.98 -2.64 6.03
N ALA A 130 -1.19 -2.81 4.72
CA ALA A 130 -2.13 -3.79 4.18
C ALA A 130 -1.66 -5.26 4.35
N GLY A 131 -0.47 -5.49 4.90
CA GLY A 131 0.09 -6.82 5.15
C GLY A 131 0.90 -7.41 3.98
N TYR A 132 1.16 -6.62 2.93
CA TYR A 132 1.89 -7.07 1.73
C TYR A 132 3.35 -6.60 1.77
N TYR A 133 4.18 -7.33 2.50
CA TYR A 133 5.60 -7.03 2.66
C TYR A 133 6.45 -8.29 2.84
N THR A 134 7.74 -8.13 2.63
CA THR A 134 8.77 -9.09 3.03
C THR A 134 9.65 -8.48 4.10
N GLU A 135 10.11 -9.28 5.05
CA GLU A 135 11.05 -8.83 6.08
C GLU A 135 12.48 -9.17 5.66
N GLN A 136 13.35 -8.17 5.73
CA GLN A 136 14.77 -8.32 5.42
C GLN A 136 15.58 -7.96 6.66
N VAL A 137 16.55 -8.82 6.99
CA VAL A 137 17.49 -8.56 8.07
C VAL A 137 18.70 -7.83 7.49
N MET A 138 18.93 -6.60 7.93
CA MET A 138 20.07 -5.80 7.52
C MET A 138 21.36 -6.29 8.20
N PRO A 139 22.57 -5.98 7.65
CA PRO A 139 23.84 -6.41 8.26
C PRO A 139 24.04 -5.95 9.71
N ASN A 140 23.38 -4.88 10.12
CA ASN A 140 23.38 -4.37 11.49
C ASN A 140 22.33 -5.04 12.40
N GLY A 141 21.65 -6.11 11.93
CA GLY A 141 20.62 -6.83 12.66
C GLY A 141 19.23 -6.18 12.69
N VAL A 142 19.06 -5.01 12.07
CA VAL A 142 17.75 -4.33 11.99
C VAL A 142 16.86 -5.05 10.97
N ILE A 143 15.61 -5.32 11.34
CA ILE A 143 14.60 -5.87 10.43
C ILE A 143 13.90 -4.71 9.71
N VAL A 144 13.94 -4.73 8.39
CA VAL A 144 13.28 -3.76 7.53
C VAL A 144 12.17 -4.46 6.73
N ARG A 145 11.01 -3.81 6.64
CA ARG A 145 9.89 -4.28 5.82
C ARG A 145 9.93 -3.61 4.45
N GLU A 146 9.97 -4.44 3.43
CA GLU A 146 9.90 -4.02 2.03
C GLU A 146 8.54 -4.39 1.45
N PRO A 147 7.81 -3.47 0.77
CA PRO A 147 6.52 -3.79 0.19
C PRO A 147 6.68 -4.81 -0.93
N THR A 148 5.78 -5.77 -0.98
CA THR A 148 5.69 -6.74 -2.08
C THR A 148 5.44 -6.02 -3.40
N SER A 149 6.05 -6.53 -4.47
CA SER A 149 5.84 -5.98 -5.81
C SER A 149 4.40 -6.16 -6.26
N ILE A 150 3.77 -5.06 -6.64
CA ILE A 150 2.41 -5.02 -7.20
C ILE A 150 2.39 -5.04 -8.74
N SER A 151 3.48 -5.47 -9.36
CA SER A 151 3.55 -5.58 -10.82
C SER A 151 2.58 -6.63 -11.36
N PHE A 152 2.22 -6.51 -12.65
CA PHE A 152 1.35 -7.49 -13.32
C PHE A 152 1.95 -8.89 -13.37
N ALA A 153 3.28 -9.00 -13.31
CA ALA A 153 4.00 -10.27 -13.35
C ALA A 153 4.07 -10.98 -11.99
N SER A 154 3.96 -10.24 -10.89
CA SER A 154 4.20 -10.76 -9.53
C SER A 154 2.93 -10.99 -8.71
N MET A 155 1.78 -10.47 -9.13
CA MET A 155 0.54 -10.58 -8.38
C MET A 155 -0.64 -10.82 -9.32
N ASP A 156 -1.44 -11.86 -9.09
CA ASP A 156 -2.60 -12.18 -9.90
C ASP A 156 -3.83 -11.32 -9.54
N ASP A 157 -4.96 -11.52 -10.24
CA ASP A 157 -6.21 -10.76 -10.00
C ASP A 157 -6.78 -10.99 -8.60
N THR A 158 -6.66 -12.19 -8.06
CA THR A 158 -7.24 -12.57 -6.76
C THR A 158 -6.45 -11.95 -5.62
N GLU A 159 -5.14 -12.11 -5.66
CA GLU A 159 -4.23 -11.48 -4.68
C GLU A 159 -4.35 -9.95 -4.72
N PHE A 160 -4.47 -9.38 -5.94
CA PHE A 160 -4.61 -7.95 -6.09
C PHE A 160 -5.96 -7.41 -5.59
N ALA A 161 -7.04 -8.20 -5.72
CA ALA A 161 -8.34 -7.86 -5.15
C ALA A 161 -8.29 -7.82 -3.62
N GLU A 162 -7.56 -8.75 -3.02
CA GLU A 162 -7.39 -8.76 -1.56
C GLU A 162 -6.48 -7.59 -1.11
N LEU A 163 -5.38 -7.32 -1.81
CA LEU A 163 -4.55 -6.13 -1.56
C LEU A 163 -5.39 -4.84 -1.64
N TYR A 164 -6.24 -4.71 -2.66
CA TYR A 164 -7.14 -3.55 -2.81
C TYR A 164 -8.02 -3.37 -1.58
N LYS A 165 -8.67 -4.44 -1.15
CA LYS A 165 -9.56 -4.45 0.02
C LYS A 165 -8.83 -4.10 1.30
N GLN A 166 -7.66 -4.68 1.54
CA GLN A 166 -6.85 -4.37 2.72
C GLN A 166 -6.32 -2.93 2.69
N THR A 167 -5.91 -2.45 1.51
CA THR A 167 -5.50 -1.04 1.34
C THR A 167 -6.66 -0.09 1.63
N LEU A 168 -7.88 -0.38 1.17
CA LEU A 168 -9.07 0.43 1.49
C LEU A 168 -9.31 0.47 3.01
N ASN A 169 -9.19 -0.66 3.70
CA ASN A 169 -9.34 -0.74 5.15
C ASN A 169 -8.28 0.12 5.87
N VAL A 170 -7.02 0.04 5.45
CA VAL A 170 -5.92 0.87 5.99
C VAL A 170 -6.19 2.36 5.77
N LEU A 171 -6.49 2.75 4.53
CA LEU A 171 -6.76 4.16 4.22
C LEU A 171 -8.00 4.67 4.96
N TRP A 172 -9.02 3.84 5.11
CA TRP A 172 -10.18 4.16 5.92
C TRP A 172 -9.79 4.39 7.38
N GLN A 173 -9.10 3.44 7.99
CA GLN A 173 -8.75 3.50 9.42
C GLN A 173 -7.89 4.72 9.77
N PHE A 174 -6.94 5.08 8.93
CA PHE A 174 -5.96 6.11 9.26
C PHE A 174 -6.28 7.50 8.69
N ILE A 175 -7.02 7.59 7.58
CA ILE A 175 -7.13 8.83 6.80
C ILE A 175 -8.58 9.19 6.45
N LEU A 176 -9.28 8.31 5.71
CA LEU A 176 -10.52 8.67 5.02
C LEU A 176 -11.75 8.78 5.93
N ASN A 177 -11.74 8.10 7.07
CA ASN A 177 -12.83 8.17 8.07
C ASN A 177 -13.06 9.57 8.65
N LYS A 178 -12.11 10.49 8.47
CA LYS A 178 -12.24 11.88 8.93
C LYS A 178 -13.09 12.74 8.00
N THR A 179 -13.25 12.31 6.75
CA THR A 179 -13.89 13.09 5.69
C THR A 179 -15.09 12.38 5.08
N PHE A 180 -15.01 11.06 4.90
CA PHE A 180 -16.06 10.26 4.28
C PHE A 180 -16.92 9.57 5.34
N THR A 181 -18.21 9.38 5.04
CA THR A 181 -19.18 8.77 5.96
C THR A 181 -19.09 7.24 6.00
N SER A 182 -18.53 6.62 4.96
CA SER A 182 -18.35 5.18 4.88
C SER A 182 -17.21 4.78 3.93
N PRO A 183 -16.64 3.57 4.07
CA PRO A 183 -15.66 3.05 3.11
C PRO A 183 -16.19 3.03 1.68
N THR A 184 -17.48 2.71 1.51
CA THR A 184 -18.15 2.71 0.19
C THR A 184 -18.22 4.11 -0.41
N ALA A 185 -18.48 5.14 0.40
CA ALA A 185 -18.46 6.53 -0.08
C ALA A 185 -17.07 6.95 -0.55
N ALA A 186 -16.02 6.57 0.16
CA ALA A 186 -14.64 6.81 -0.23
C ALA A 186 -14.27 6.04 -1.51
N GLU A 187 -14.70 4.79 -1.63
CA GLU A 187 -14.47 3.97 -2.84
C GLU A 187 -15.18 4.55 -4.08
N ASN A 188 -16.40 5.04 -3.92
CA ASN A 188 -17.13 5.73 -4.99
C ASN A 188 -16.41 7.00 -5.44
N ALA A 189 -15.92 7.81 -4.49
CA ALA A 189 -15.13 9.00 -4.81
C ALA A 189 -13.84 8.63 -5.56
N ALA A 190 -13.12 7.58 -5.17
CA ALA A 190 -11.96 7.10 -5.89
C ALA A 190 -12.30 6.62 -7.31
N SER A 191 -13.45 6.00 -7.50
CA SER A 191 -13.93 5.55 -8.82
C SER A 191 -14.26 6.74 -9.73
N GLN A 192 -14.87 7.79 -9.19
CA GLN A 192 -15.12 9.04 -9.94
C GLN A 192 -13.82 9.72 -10.39
N LEU A 193 -12.81 9.78 -9.51
CA LEU A 193 -11.48 10.32 -9.89
C LEU A 193 -10.85 9.57 -11.06
N MET A 194 -11.07 8.25 -11.14
CA MET A 194 -10.58 7.44 -12.26
C MET A 194 -11.24 7.82 -13.58
N GLU A 195 -12.53 8.17 -13.59
CA GLU A 195 -13.27 8.56 -14.78
C GLU A 195 -12.86 9.94 -15.30
N TYR A 196 -12.53 10.88 -14.41
CA TYR A 196 -12.03 12.20 -14.78
C TYR A 196 -10.59 12.20 -15.32
N ALA A 197 -9.79 11.18 -14.99
CA ALA A 197 -8.39 11.05 -15.40
C ALA A 197 -8.20 10.20 -16.67
N ALA A 198 -9.27 9.70 -17.28
CA ALA A 198 -9.28 8.88 -18.48
C ALA A 198 -9.62 9.71 -19.71
#